data_e2950fbe6798bc6376891da18bc88cbc
#
_entry.id   e2950fbe6798bc6376891da18bc88cbc
#
_cell.length_a   1.000
_cell.length_b   1.000
_cell.length_c   1.000
_cell.angle_alpha   90.00
_cell.angle_beta   90.00
_cell.angle_gamma   90.00
#
_symmetry.space_group_name_H-M   'P 1'
#
loop_
_entity.id
_entity.type
_entity.pdbx_description
1 polymer ?
#
loop_
_entity_poly.entity_id
_entity_poly.type
_entity_poly.pdbx_seq_one_letter_code
_entity_poly.pdbx_strand_id
1 'polypeptide(L)'
;FKKMNKINLTYFSIIILIVFASITRIIPHMPNFTPIGAMALFGGAYLKNKYHAFLIPILSLWLSDLIINNFLLSYYNDFTWFYPGFLWQYSSFAIIILIGYLFLNKISFKSVFLTTIVSSLIFFIITNFGVWASGSMYSMDLNGLIICYMAALPFYKGTVLGFIVYSSFLFGVFETTKNINFSYN
;
A
#
# COMPACT_ATOMS: atom_id res chain seq x y z
N PHE A 1 -31.42 -16.85 -8.99
CA PHE A 1 -30.19 -16.22 -8.47
C PHE A 1 -29.41 -17.26 -7.68
N LYS A 2 -28.24 -17.69 -8.17
CA LYS A 2 -27.36 -18.67 -7.53
C LYS A 2 -26.86 -18.05 -6.21
N LYS A 3 -27.21 -18.65 -5.07
CA LYS A 3 -26.80 -18.19 -3.74
C LYS A 3 -25.27 -18.11 -3.71
N MET A 4 -24.71 -16.90 -3.65
CA MET A 4 -23.26 -16.71 -3.57
C MET A 4 -22.74 -17.41 -2.31
N ASN A 5 -21.69 -18.23 -2.46
CA ASN A 5 -21.10 -18.94 -1.34
C ASN A 5 -20.45 -17.91 -0.39
N LYS A 6 -20.59 -18.10 0.92
CA LYS A 6 -20.06 -17.20 1.98
C LYS A 6 -18.57 -16.86 1.78
N ILE A 7 -17.78 -17.82 1.27
CA ILE A 7 -16.37 -17.63 0.92
C ILE A 7 -16.20 -16.62 -0.22
N ASN A 8 -17.07 -16.67 -1.25
CA ASN A 8 -17.02 -15.76 -2.39
C ASN A 8 -17.38 -14.32 -1.99
N LEU A 9 -18.33 -14.15 -1.07
CA LEU A 9 -18.73 -12.83 -0.57
C LEU A 9 -17.60 -12.15 0.22
N THR A 10 -16.95 -12.90 1.13
CA THR A 10 -15.80 -12.40 1.89
C THR A 10 -14.64 -12.00 0.98
N TYR A 11 -14.33 -12.83 -0.01
CA TYR A 11 -13.27 -12.56 -0.97
C TYR A 11 -13.57 -11.30 -1.81
N PHE A 12 -14.81 -11.16 -2.25
CA PHE A 12 -15.27 -9.99 -3.00
C PHE A 12 -15.20 -8.70 -2.17
N SER A 13 -15.56 -8.77 -0.87
CA SER A 13 -15.44 -7.63 0.04
C SER A 13 -13.99 -7.15 0.21
N ILE A 14 -13.02 -8.07 0.26
CA ILE A 14 -11.60 -7.73 0.33
C ILE A 14 -11.17 -6.97 -0.92
N ILE A 15 -11.55 -7.46 -2.10
CA ILE A 15 -11.22 -6.81 -3.38
C ILE A 15 -11.84 -5.41 -3.44
N ILE A 16 -13.11 -5.27 -3.09
CA ILE A 16 -13.79 -3.96 -3.07
C ILE A 16 -13.06 -2.97 -2.16
N LEU A 17 -12.66 -3.39 -0.96
CA LEU A 17 -11.93 -2.51 -0.04
C LEU A 17 -10.58 -2.07 -0.60
N ILE A 18 -9.85 -2.96 -1.28
CA ILE A 18 -8.58 -2.63 -1.93
C ILE A 18 -8.80 -1.62 -3.07
N VAL A 19 -9.77 -1.90 -3.95
CA VAL A 19 -10.10 -1.00 -5.08
C VAL A 19 -10.59 0.36 -4.56
N PHE A 20 -11.47 0.37 -3.57
CA PHE A 20 -11.93 1.60 -2.94
C PHE A 20 -10.78 2.43 -2.36
N ALA A 21 -9.87 1.79 -1.64
CA ALA A 21 -8.70 2.45 -1.10
C ALA A 21 -7.81 3.02 -2.22
N SER A 22 -7.65 2.32 -3.36
CA SER A 22 -6.86 2.84 -4.48
C SER A 22 -7.50 4.08 -5.11
N ILE A 23 -8.84 4.17 -5.15
CA ILE A 23 -9.55 5.34 -5.64
C ILE A 23 -9.30 6.57 -4.75
N THR A 24 -9.14 6.40 -3.44
CA THR A 24 -8.86 7.54 -2.54
C THR A 24 -7.53 8.24 -2.83
N ARG A 25 -6.61 7.63 -3.58
CA ARG A 25 -5.37 8.27 -4.04
C ARG A 25 -5.61 9.44 -4.99
N ILE A 26 -6.76 9.44 -5.67
CA ILE A 26 -7.14 10.50 -6.62
C ILE A 26 -7.55 11.78 -5.88
N ILE A 27 -7.98 11.65 -4.63
CA ILE A 27 -8.40 12.78 -3.80
C ILE A 27 -7.15 13.54 -3.33
N PRO A 28 -7.08 14.87 -3.45
CA PRO A 28 -5.97 15.66 -2.94
C PRO A 28 -5.74 15.41 -1.44
N HIS A 29 -4.52 15.09 -1.07
CA HIS A 29 -4.11 14.80 0.31
C HIS A 29 -2.69 15.31 0.57
N MET A 30 -2.26 15.34 1.84
CA MET A 30 -0.90 15.71 2.19
C MET A 30 0.12 14.75 1.54
N PRO A 31 1.35 15.22 1.26
CA PRO A 31 2.38 14.39 0.64
C PRO A 31 2.57 13.06 1.37
N ASN A 32 2.65 11.96 0.61
CA ASN A 32 2.84 10.58 1.07
C ASN A 32 1.75 10.01 2.01
N PHE A 33 0.65 10.74 2.24
CA PHE A 33 -0.51 10.22 2.97
C PHE A 33 -1.38 9.39 2.03
N THR A 34 -0.99 8.16 1.75
CA THR A 34 -1.65 7.29 0.76
C THR A 34 -2.08 5.95 1.37
N PRO A 35 -3.12 5.30 0.82
CA PRO A 35 -3.62 4.01 1.30
C PRO A 35 -2.76 2.81 0.86
N ILE A 36 -1.76 3.01 -0.01
CA ILE A 36 -1.11 1.92 -0.75
C ILE A 36 -0.47 0.89 0.17
N GLY A 37 0.26 1.35 1.19
CA GLY A 37 0.91 0.45 2.13
C GLY A 37 -0.09 -0.36 2.95
N ALA A 38 -1.19 0.26 3.36
CA ALA A 38 -2.28 -0.41 4.04
C ALA A 38 -2.98 -1.44 3.15
N MET A 39 -3.21 -1.11 1.86
CA MET A 39 -3.76 -2.05 0.87
C MET A 39 -2.87 -3.27 0.67
N ALA A 40 -1.56 -3.05 0.56
CA ALA A 40 -0.57 -4.11 0.41
C ALA A 40 -0.59 -5.05 1.63
N LEU A 41 -0.55 -4.47 2.83
CA LEU A 41 -0.59 -5.22 4.09
C LEU A 41 -1.90 -5.99 4.25
N PHE A 42 -3.03 -5.36 3.96
CA PHE A 42 -4.37 -5.94 4.03
C PHE A 42 -4.57 -7.06 3.00
N GLY A 43 -4.15 -6.85 1.76
CA GLY A 43 -4.19 -7.88 0.72
C GLY A 43 -3.36 -9.11 1.09
N GLY A 44 -2.14 -8.89 1.60
CA GLY A 44 -1.29 -9.96 2.10
C GLY A 44 -1.92 -10.74 3.25
N ALA A 45 -2.58 -10.05 4.18
CA ALA A 45 -3.20 -10.67 5.37
C ALA A 45 -4.43 -11.54 5.06
N TYR A 46 -5.27 -11.11 4.12
CA TYR A 46 -6.58 -11.74 3.93
C TYR A 46 -6.75 -12.56 2.65
N LEU A 47 -5.95 -12.30 1.62
CA LEU A 47 -6.02 -13.07 0.37
C LEU A 47 -5.20 -14.35 0.49
N LYS A 48 -5.88 -15.46 0.78
CA LYS A 48 -5.26 -16.78 1.01
C LYS A 48 -4.46 -17.31 -0.18
N ASN A 49 -4.90 -17.00 -1.41
CA ASN A 49 -4.17 -17.37 -2.61
C ASN A 49 -3.02 -16.38 -2.81
N LYS A 50 -1.77 -16.88 -2.75
CA LYS A 50 -0.56 -16.06 -2.87
C LYS A 50 -0.53 -15.21 -4.15
N TYR A 51 -1.01 -15.72 -5.27
CA TYR A 51 -1.06 -14.97 -6.52
C TYR A 51 -2.03 -13.78 -6.41
N HIS A 52 -3.22 -13.99 -5.84
CA HIS A 52 -4.18 -12.92 -5.64
C HIS A 52 -3.71 -11.90 -4.59
N ALA A 53 -3.02 -12.37 -3.54
CA ALA A 53 -2.46 -11.50 -2.52
C ALA A 53 -1.46 -10.48 -3.09
N PHE A 54 -0.70 -10.87 -4.12
CA PHE A 54 0.22 -9.97 -4.83
C PHE A 54 -0.45 -9.23 -5.98
N LEU A 55 -1.15 -9.93 -6.87
CA LEU A 55 -1.68 -9.33 -8.09
C LEU A 55 -2.73 -8.25 -7.82
N ILE A 56 -3.65 -8.46 -6.89
CA ILE A 56 -4.76 -7.52 -6.67
C ILE A 56 -4.27 -6.16 -6.16
N PRO A 57 -3.47 -6.07 -5.07
CA PRO A 57 -2.93 -4.79 -4.63
C PRO A 57 -1.99 -4.13 -5.65
N ILE A 58 -1.12 -4.91 -6.29
CA ILE A 58 -0.16 -4.38 -7.29
C ILE A 58 -0.88 -3.86 -8.54
N LEU A 59 -1.87 -4.59 -9.05
CA LEU A 59 -2.66 -4.11 -10.19
C LEU A 59 -3.49 -2.89 -9.83
N SER A 60 -4.08 -2.84 -8.64
CA SER A 60 -4.82 -1.66 -8.16
C SER A 60 -3.92 -0.44 -8.05
N LEU A 61 -2.68 -0.63 -7.55
CA LEU A 61 -1.66 0.41 -7.53
C LEU A 61 -1.32 0.88 -8.94
N TRP A 62 -0.99 -0.03 -9.84
CA TRP A 62 -0.59 0.27 -11.22
C TRP A 62 -1.69 1.03 -11.97
N LEU A 63 -2.95 0.57 -11.89
CA LEU A 63 -4.08 1.26 -12.51
C LEU A 63 -4.26 2.67 -11.96
N SER A 64 -4.14 2.86 -10.64
CA SER A 64 -4.22 4.20 -10.07
C SER A 64 -3.03 5.09 -10.46
N ASP A 65 -1.82 4.53 -10.58
CA ASP A 65 -0.65 5.26 -11.07
C ASP A 65 -0.83 5.71 -12.53
N LEU A 66 -1.38 4.85 -13.40
CA LEU A 66 -1.70 5.22 -14.78
C LEU A 66 -2.65 6.42 -14.83
N ILE A 67 -3.71 6.41 -14.04
CA ILE A 67 -4.69 7.50 -13.99
C ILE A 67 -4.03 8.78 -13.46
N ILE A 68 -3.32 8.69 -12.36
CA ILE A 68 -2.70 9.85 -11.72
C ILE A 68 -1.65 10.50 -12.62
N ASN A 69 -0.74 9.71 -13.18
CA ASN A 69 0.39 10.24 -13.92
C ASN A 69 0.01 10.78 -15.31
N ASN A 70 -0.98 10.18 -15.98
CA ASN A 70 -1.31 10.54 -17.35
C ASN A 70 -2.51 11.49 -17.49
N PHE A 71 -3.45 11.47 -16.52
CA PHE A 71 -4.71 12.21 -16.65
C PHE A 71 -4.90 13.29 -15.58
N LEU A 72 -4.34 13.13 -14.38
CA LEU A 72 -4.58 14.06 -13.28
C LEU A 72 -3.45 15.05 -13.06
N LEU A 73 -2.22 14.58 -13.02
CA LEU A 73 -1.07 15.41 -12.69
C LEU A 73 -0.29 15.90 -13.90
N SER A 74 -0.44 15.19 -15.06
CA SER A 74 0.24 15.53 -16.33
C SER A 74 1.73 15.86 -16.16
N TYR A 75 2.42 15.10 -15.29
CA TYR A 75 3.84 15.32 -15.01
C TYR A 75 4.74 14.98 -16.19
N TYR A 76 4.24 14.16 -17.10
CA TYR A 76 5.00 13.65 -18.25
C TYR A 76 4.39 14.15 -19.54
N ASN A 77 5.23 14.50 -20.52
CA ASN A 77 4.79 14.96 -21.84
C ASN A 77 4.16 13.84 -22.65
N ASP A 78 4.63 12.60 -22.45
CA ASP A 78 4.15 11.42 -23.14
C ASP A 78 3.44 10.45 -22.17
N PHE A 79 2.61 9.56 -22.72
CA PHE A 79 1.92 8.53 -21.94
C PHE A 79 2.92 7.62 -21.22
N THR A 80 2.85 7.61 -19.91
CA THR A 80 3.82 6.93 -19.05
C THR A 80 3.19 5.68 -18.42
N TRP A 81 3.64 4.51 -18.87
CA TRP A 81 3.24 3.22 -18.30
C TRP A 81 3.85 2.97 -16.93
N PHE A 82 5.11 3.37 -16.75
CA PHE A 82 5.88 3.26 -15.51
C PHE A 82 6.72 4.52 -15.32
N TYR A 83 6.53 5.19 -14.20
CA TYR A 83 7.29 6.40 -13.86
C TYR A 83 8.72 6.06 -13.38
N PRO A 84 9.68 6.99 -13.47
CA PRO A 84 11.02 6.77 -12.97
C PRO A 84 11.02 6.38 -11.49
N GLY A 85 11.74 5.30 -11.14
CA GLY A 85 11.81 4.81 -9.77
C GLY A 85 10.68 3.85 -9.36
N PHE A 86 9.73 3.51 -10.24
CA PHE A 86 8.63 2.59 -9.94
C PHE A 86 9.10 1.26 -9.35
N LEU A 87 10.24 0.72 -9.80
CA LEU A 87 10.77 -0.55 -9.30
C LEU A 87 11.00 -0.54 -7.79
N TRP A 88 11.53 0.55 -7.25
CA TRP A 88 11.77 0.69 -5.81
C TRP A 88 10.46 0.76 -5.03
N GLN A 89 9.48 1.47 -5.55
CA GLN A 89 8.17 1.56 -4.94
C GLN A 89 7.42 0.23 -4.98
N TYR A 90 7.37 -0.42 -6.15
CA TYR A 90 6.65 -1.70 -6.31
C TYR A 90 7.34 -2.84 -5.54
N SER A 91 8.67 -2.88 -5.50
CA SER A 91 9.40 -3.85 -4.67
C SER A 91 9.12 -3.67 -3.18
N SER A 92 9.06 -2.42 -2.70
CA SER A 92 8.68 -2.15 -1.31
C SER A 92 7.27 -2.67 -0.99
N PHE A 93 6.30 -2.48 -1.89
CA PHE A 93 4.94 -3.02 -1.70
C PHE A 93 4.89 -4.53 -1.78
N ALA A 94 5.66 -5.17 -2.65
CA ALA A 94 5.78 -6.62 -2.67
C ALA A 94 6.29 -7.17 -1.33
N ILE A 95 7.25 -6.51 -0.71
CA ILE A 95 7.74 -6.86 0.63
C ILE A 95 6.65 -6.64 1.69
N ILE A 96 5.89 -5.56 1.62
CA ILE A 96 4.79 -5.27 2.56
C ILE A 96 3.67 -6.31 2.43
N ILE A 97 3.32 -6.73 1.21
CA ILE A 97 2.38 -7.83 0.98
C ILE A 97 2.88 -9.11 1.67
N LEU A 98 4.16 -9.41 1.50
CA LEU A 98 4.79 -10.58 2.13
C LEU A 98 4.76 -10.49 3.67
N ILE A 99 4.99 -9.31 4.24
CA ILE A 99 4.84 -9.07 5.68
C ILE A 99 3.40 -9.36 6.13
N GLY A 100 2.40 -8.84 5.41
CA GLY A 100 0.99 -9.14 5.69
C GLY A 100 0.70 -10.64 5.65
N TYR A 101 1.19 -11.32 4.63
CA TYR A 101 1.00 -12.76 4.43
C TYR A 101 1.66 -13.62 5.52
N LEU A 102 2.87 -13.26 5.96
CA LEU A 102 3.63 -14.06 6.92
C LEU A 102 3.29 -13.75 8.38
N PHE A 103 3.05 -12.49 8.72
CA PHE A 103 2.95 -12.04 10.12
C PHE A 103 1.53 -11.73 10.59
N LEU A 104 0.54 -11.57 9.68
CA LEU A 104 -0.85 -11.30 10.04
C LEU A 104 -1.77 -12.53 9.94
N ASN A 105 -1.26 -13.71 10.31
CA ASN A 105 -2.08 -14.93 10.43
C ASN A 105 -3.14 -14.82 11.55
N LYS A 106 -2.83 -14.06 12.61
CA LYS A 106 -3.75 -13.70 13.68
C LYS A 106 -3.91 -12.20 13.71
N ILE A 107 -5.11 -11.73 13.37
CA ILE A 107 -5.44 -10.32 13.37
C ILE A 107 -5.75 -9.85 14.79
N SER A 108 -4.96 -8.90 15.27
CA SER A 108 -5.17 -8.19 16.51
C SER A 108 -4.73 -6.75 16.34
N PHE A 109 -5.25 -5.84 17.16
CA PHE A 109 -4.83 -4.44 17.13
C PHE A 109 -3.30 -4.31 17.22
N LYS A 110 -2.67 -5.03 18.15
CA LYS A 110 -1.22 -5.00 18.35
C LYS A 110 -0.46 -5.51 17.12
N SER A 111 -0.88 -6.65 16.51
CA SER A 111 -0.18 -7.21 15.36
C SER A 111 -0.33 -6.31 14.13
N VAL A 112 -1.53 -5.77 13.87
CA VAL A 112 -1.76 -4.83 12.77
C VAL A 112 -0.97 -3.54 12.97
N PHE A 113 -1.00 -2.96 14.17
CA PHE A 113 -0.25 -1.73 14.46
C PHE A 113 1.26 -1.90 14.27
N LEU A 114 1.85 -2.95 14.84
CA LEU A 114 3.29 -3.21 14.72
C LEU A 114 3.71 -3.47 13.27
N THR A 115 2.97 -4.31 12.54
CA THR A 115 3.28 -4.57 11.13
C THR A 115 3.09 -3.33 10.26
N THR A 116 2.13 -2.47 10.58
CA THR A 116 1.91 -1.19 9.90
C THR A 116 3.12 -0.25 10.08
N ILE A 117 3.63 -0.11 11.29
CA ILE A 117 4.81 0.74 11.57
C ILE A 117 6.05 0.17 10.87
N VAL A 118 6.31 -1.13 11.00
CA VAL A 118 7.44 -1.78 10.31
C VAL A 118 7.34 -1.62 8.80
N SER A 119 6.16 -1.81 8.23
CA SER A 119 5.92 -1.64 6.80
C SER A 119 6.15 -0.21 6.32
N SER A 120 5.73 0.80 7.10
CA SER A 120 5.98 2.20 6.76
C SER A 120 7.47 2.54 6.77
N LEU A 121 8.23 1.97 7.71
CA LEU A 121 9.68 2.13 7.78
C LEU A 121 10.40 1.46 6.61
N ILE A 122 10.00 0.24 6.26
CA ILE A 122 10.54 -0.49 5.09
C ILE A 122 10.28 0.28 3.81
N PHE A 123 9.07 0.80 3.63
CA PHE A 123 8.73 1.64 2.50
C PHE A 123 9.65 2.87 2.42
N PHE A 124 9.80 3.59 3.53
CA PHE A 124 10.67 4.77 3.62
C PHE A 124 12.11 4.44 3.26
N ILE A 125 12.66 3.35 3.80
CA ILE A 125 14.04 2.95 3.54
C ILE A 125 14.24 2.61 2.05
N ILE A 126 13.40 1.75 1.48
CA ILE A 126 13.60 1.25 0.12
C ILE A 126 13.39 2.35 -0.91
N THR A 127 12.34 3.17 -0.77
CA THR A 127 12.02 4.19 -1.78
C THR A 127 13.05 5.32 -1.78
N ASN A 128 13.53 5.76 -0.62
CA ASN A 128 14.56 6.80 -0.56
C ASN A 128 15.94 6.28 -0.94
N PHE A 129 16.25 5.02 -0.66
CA PHE A 129 17.42 4.38 -1.26
C PHE A 129 17.35 4.42 -2.80
N GLY A 130 16.18 4.15 -3.37
CA GLY A 130 15.95 4.24 -4.81
C GLY A 130 16.15 5.66 -5.37
N VAL A 131 15.72 6.68 -4.66
CA VAL A 131 15.96 8.08 -5.04
C VAL A 131 17.47 8.38 -5.06
N TRP A 132 18.20 8.00 -4.03
CA TRP A 132 19.65 8.17 -3.98
C TRP A 132 20.33 7.37 -5.08
N ALA A 133 20.01 6.09 -5.25
CA ALA A 133 20.60 5.19 -6.23
C ALA A 133 20.34 5.59 -7.70
N SER A 134 19.36 6.46 -7.95
CA SER A 134 19.14 7.02 -9.29
C SER A 134 20.27 7.98 -9.74
N GLY A 135 21.07 8.50 -8.79
CA GLY A 135 22.17 9.42 -9.04
C GLY A 135 21.75 10.79 -9.62
N SER A 136 20.45 11.07 -9.73
CA SER A 136 19.95 12.27 -10.39
C SER A 136 19.87 13.49 -9.48
N MET A 137 19.74 13.29 -8.17
CA MET A 137 19.42 14.35 -7.21
C MET A 137 20.48 14.52 -6.11
N TYR A 138 21.18 13.45 -5.77
CA TYR A 138 22.18 13.40 -4.69
C TYR A 138 23.47 12.76 -5.16
N SER A 139 24.61 13.15 -4.58
CA SER A 139 25.89 12.51 -4.86
C SER A 139 25.89 11.03 -4.49
N MET A 140 26.58 10.21 -5.30
CA MET A 140 26.63 8.74 -5.13
C MET A 140 27.69 8.34 -4.09
N ASP A 141 27.67 9.01 -2.93
CA ASP A 141 28.53 8.77 -1.78
C ASP A 141 27.73 8.70 -0.48
N LEU A 142 28.39 8.42 0.63
CA LEU A 142 27.73 8.33 1.94
C LEU A 142 27.07 9.66 2.37
N ASN A 143 27.66 10.80 2.04
CA ASN A 143 27.11 12.11 2.36
C ASN A 143 25.80 12.34 1.58
N GLY A 144 25.78 12.03 0.28
CA GLY A 144 24.58 12.11 -0.53
C GLY A 144 23.47 11.19 -0.05
N LEU A 145 23.82 9.98 0.42
CA LEU A 145 22.85 9.06 1.04
C LEU A 145 22.23 9.67 2.30
N ILE A 146 23.04 10.19 3.19
CA ILE A 146 22.57 10.84 4.44
C ILE A 146 21.67 12.03 4.11
N ILE A 147 22.09 12.91 3.21
CA ILE A 147 21.30 14.08 2.79
C ILE A 147 19.96 13.66 2.20
N CYS A 148 19.94 12.61 1.35
CA CYS A 148 18.70 12.08 0.77
C CYS A 148 17.71 11.66 1.87
N TYR A 149 18.14 10.87 2.84
CA TYR A 149 17.27 10.43 3.93
C TYR A 149 16.84 11.59 4.85
N MET A 150 17.73 12.53 5.15
CA MET A 150 17.39 13.72 5.93
C MET A 150 16.31 14.58 5.25
N ALA A 151 16.45 14.79 3.93
CA ALA A 151 15.47 15.51 3.14
C ALA A 151 14.11 14.80 3.06
N ALA A 152 14.09 13.48 3.19
CA ALA A 152 12.88 12.67 3.14
C ALA A 152 12.11 12.60 4.49
N LEU A 153 12.76 12.88 5.63
CA LEU A 153 12.14 12.80 6.97
C LEU A 153 10.83 13.59 7.11
N PRO A 154 10.69 14.83 6.61
CA PRO A 154 9.44 15.58 6.71
C PRO A 154 8.25 14.84 6.04
N PHE A 155 8.50 14.12 4.94
CA PHE A 155 7.49 13.38 4.20
C PHE A 155 7.15 12.04 4.86
N TYR A 156 8.04 11.48 5.68
CA TYR A 156 7.82 10.23 6.39
C TYR A 156 6.64 10.32 7.37
N LYS A 157 6.38 11.51 7.94
CA LYS A 157 5.19 11.76 8.76
C LYS A 157 3.90 11.41 8.00
N GLY A 158 3.77 11.88 6.76
CA GLY A 158 2.63 11.55 5.90
C GLY A 158 2.52 10.05 5.62
N THR A 159 3.65 9.39 5.34
CA THR A 159 3.71 7.94 5.14
C THR A 159 3.19 7.18 6.35
N VAL A 160 3.72 7.45 7.55
CA VAL A 160 3.30 6.77 8.79
C VAL A 160 1.81 6.99 9.06
N LEU A 161 1.35 8.24 8.98
CA LEU A 161 -0.06 8.57 9.21
C LEU A 161 -0.97 7.88 8.19
N GLY A 162 -0.61 7.88 6.91
CA GLY A 162 -1.36 7.19 5.87
C GLY A 162 -1.45 5.69 6.15
N PHE A 163 -0.34 5.04 6.46
CA PHE A 163 -0.32 3.62 6.83
C PHE A 163 -1.21 3.34 8.04
N ILE A 164 -1.14 4.13 9.10
CA ILE A 164 -1.95 3.91 10.32
C ILE A 164 -3.44 4.12 10.04
N VAL A 165 -3.81 5.26 9.44
CA VAL A 165 -5.22 5.60 9.20
C VAL A 165 -5.88 4.60 8.27
N TYR A 166 -5.27 4.31 7.12
CA TYR A 166 -5.85 3.38 6.16
C TYR A 166 -5.79 1.92 6.63
N SER A 167 -4.76 1.50 7.39
CA SER A 167 -4.78 0.16 8.01
C SER A 167 -5.90 0.04 9.04
N SER A 168 -6.06 1.04 9.91
CA SER A 168 -7.15 1.06 10.89
C SER A 168 -8.52 0.99 10.22
N PHE A 169 -8.70 1.71 9.11
CA PHE A 169 -9.93 1.68 8.33
C PHE A 169 -10.17 0.31 7.69
N LEU A 170 -9.22 -0.19 6.90
CA LEU A 170 -9.39 -1.44 6.14
C LEU A 170 -9.58 -2.65 7.06
N PHE A 171 -8.70 -2.81 8.05
CA PHE A 171 -8.80 -3.92 9.00
C PHE A 171 -10.00 -3.76 9.92
N GLY A 172 -10.30 -2.55 10.40
CA GLY A 172 -11.44 -2.26 11.26
C GLY A 172 -12.77 -2.54 10.58
N VAL A 173 -13.00 -2.01 9.39
CA VAL A 173 -14.23 -2.24 8.62
C VAL A 173 -14.39 -3.73 8.31
N PHE A 174 -13.34 -4.40 7.85
CA PHE A 174 -13.43 -5.81 7.48
C PHE A 174 -13.70 -6.72 8.68
N GLU A 175 -12.99 -6.55 9.79
CA GLU A 175 -13.21 -7.38 10.99
C GLU A 175 -14.59 -7.13 11.63
N THR A 176 -15.09 -5.89 11.62
CA THR A 176 -16.41 -5.56 12.12
C THR A 176 -17.50 -6.22 11.27
N THR A 177 -17.43 -6.11 9.94
CA THR A 177 -18.41 -6.70 9.02
C THR A 177 -18.37 -8.22 9.04
N LYS A 178 -17.22 -8.82 9.21
CA LYS A 178 -17.05 -10.27 9.37
C LYS A 178 -17.75 -10.78 10.63
N ASN A 179 -17.58 -10.08 11.76
CA ASN A 179 -18.20 -10.45 13.03
C ASN A 179 -19.73 -10.33 13.00
N ILE A 180 -20.28 -9.28 12.36
CA ILE A 180 -21.73 -9.12 12.18
C ILE A 180 -22.32 -10.31 11.43
N ASN A 181 -21.70 -10.74 10.34
CA ASN A 181 -22.14 -11.89 9.54
C ASN A 181 -22.09 -13.23 10.30
N PHE A 182 -21.33 -13.33 11.40
CA PHE A 182 -21.29 -14.52 12.26
C PHE A 182 -22.36 -14.51 13.35
N SER A 183 -22.88 -13.34 13.75
CA SER A 183 -23.88 -13.22 14.83
C SER A 183 -25.33 -13.47 14.35
N TYR A 184 -25.58 -13.48 13.04
CA TYR A 184 -26.93 -13.73 12.46
C TYR A 184 -27.11 -15.16 11.90
N ASN A 185 -26.24 -16.11 12.22
CA ASN A 185 -26.36 -17.53 11.91
C ASN A 185 -26.18 -18.39 13.17
#